data_2fdd818babfaf55e0d4ba42292e7836b
#
_entry.id   2fdd818babfaf55e0d4ba42292e7836b
#
_cell.length_a   1.000
_cell.length_b   1.000
_cell.length_c   1.000
_cell.angle_alpha   90.00
_cell.angle_beta   90.00
_cell.angle_gamma   90.00
#
_symmetry.space_group_name_H-M   'P 1'
#
loop_
_entity.id
_entity.type
_entity.pdbx_description
1 polymer ?
#
loop_
_entity_poly.entity_id
_entity_poly.type
_entity_poly.pdbx_seq_one_letter_code
_entity_poly.pdbx_strand_id
1 'polypeptide(L)'
;PNFTLSQVALNDAIMVVAFAPIVALLLGISSITVPWNTLLLSVLLYIVVPVAISVVLRRWVLSRGGETQLQKLLQRLGPASLFALLATLVLLFGFQGQQILAQPAVILMLAVPILIQVYFNAGLAYVLNRRFRVPHCVAGPSALIGASNFFELAVATAVGLFGVHSGAALATVV
;
A
#
# COMPACT_ATOMS: atom_id res chain seq x y z
N PRO A 1 3.78 16.19 9.51
CA PRO A 1 4.45 14.99 8.96
C PRO A 1 4.29 13.77 9.86
N ASN A 2 4.53 13.87 11.17
CA ASN A 2 4.55 12.71 12.08
C ASN A 2 3.18 12.01 12.20
N PHE A 3 2.07 12.78 12.26
CA PHE A 3 0.72 12.24 12.34
C PHE A 3 0.40 11.35 11.12
N THR A 4 0.71 11.84 9.93
CA THR A 4 0.45 11.13 8.67
C THR A 4 1.30 9.86 8.54
N LEU A 5 2.58 9.94 8.95
CA LEU A 5 3.46 8.76 8.98
C LEU A 5 2.98 7.70 9.98
N SER A 6 2.51 8.13 11.16
CA SER A 6 1.93 7.20 12.14
C SER A 6 0.65 6.54 11.62
N GLN A 7 -0.17 7.29 10.88
CA GLN A 7 -1.38 6.76 10.25
C GLN A 7 -1.05 5.70 9.20
N VAL A 8 -0.05 5.94 8.33
CA VAL A 8 0.41 4.95 7.35
C VAL A 8 0.90 3.69 8.06
N ALA A 9 1.81 3.83 9.03
CA ALA A 9 2.37 2.70 9.75
C ALA A 9 1.30 1.86 10.48
N LEU A 10 0.29 2.52 11.07
CA LEU A 10 -0.82 1.83 11.71
C LEU A 10 -1.72 1.11 10.69
N ASN A 11 -2.02 1.76 9.57
CA ASN A 11 -2.80 1.16 8.48
C ASN A 11 -2.10 -0.11 7.95
N ASP A 12 -0.82 -0.02 7.67
CA ASP A 12 -0.02 -1.14 7.17
C ASP A 12 0.03 -2.30 8.17
N ALA A 13 0.24 -1.99 9.46
CA ALA A 13 0.23 -3.00 10.52
C ALA A 13 -1.13 -3.71 10.63
N ILE A 14 -2.24 -2.98 10.56
CA ILE A 14 -3.60 -3.54 10.57
C ILE A 14 -3.83 -4.39 9.33
N MET A 15 -3.45 -3.91 8.14
CA MET A 15 -3.64 -4.62 6.89
C MET A 15 -2.88 -5.94 6.84
N VAL A 16 -1.62 -5.95 7.29
CA VAL A 16 -0.81 -7.18 7.33
C VAL A 16 -1.47 -8.28 8.16
N VAL A 17 -2.12 -7.92 9.28
CA VAL A 17 -2.74 -8.90 10.19
C VAL A 17 -4.17 -9.25 9.78
N ALA A 18 -4.96 -8.24 9.36
CA ALA A 18 -6.40 -8.39 9.17
C ALA A 18 -6.79 -8.80 7.74
N PHE A 19 -5.98 -8.48 6.72
CA PHE A 19 -6.35 -8.67 5.32
C PHE A 19 -6.64 -10.14 4.99
N ALA A 20 -5.72 -11.05 5.30
CA ALA A 20 -5.87 -12.45 4.94
C ALA A 20 -7.09 -13.14 5.61
N PRO A 21 -7.34 -12.99 6.93
CA PRO A 21 -8.53 -13.51 7.57
C PRO A 21 -9.83 -12.93 7.02
N ILE A 22 -9.87 -11.62 6.73
CA ILE A 22 -11.06 -10.96 6.18
C ILE A 22 -11.36 -11.47 4.77
N VAL A 23 -10.35 -11.58 3.91
CA VAL A 23 -10.51 -12.12 2.56
C VAL A 23 -10.99 -13.56 2.60
N ALA A 24 -10.43 -14.40 3.46
CA ALA A 24 -10.86 -15.78 3.63
C ALA A 24 -12.33 -15.86 4.08
N LEU A 25 -12.75 -15.01 5.02
CA LEU A 25 -14.14 -14.94 5.50
C LEU A 25 -15.10 -14.49 4.39
N LEU A 26 -14.75 -13.44 3.65
CA LEU A 26 -15.59 -12.86 2.60
C LEU A 26 -15.77 -13.78 1.40
N LEU A 27 -14.74 -14.55 1.06
CA LEU A 27 -14.82 -15.51 -0.05
C LEU A 27 -15.55 -16.79 0.32
N GLY A 28 -15.92 -17.00 1.60
CA GLY A 28 -16.62 -18.19 2.07
C GLY A 28 -15.84 -19.49 1.84
N ILE A 29 -14.54 -19.38 1.59
CA ILE A 29 -13.69 -20.51 1.23
C ILE A 29 -13.09 -21.05 2.52
N SER A 30 -13.79 -22.02 3.11
CA SER A 30 -13.30 -22.76 4.28
C SER A 30 -12.03 -23.60 4.01
N SER A 31 -11.58 -23.66 2.76
CA SER A 31 -10.42 -24.44 2.32
C SER A 31 -9.23 -23.60 1.86
N ILE A 32 -9.25 -22.26 1.96
CA ILE A 32 -8.03 -21.48 1.74
C ILE A 32 -7.11 -21.71 2.94
N THR A 33 -6.14 -22.57 2.76
CA THR A 33 -4.97 -22.59 3.62
C THR A 33 -4.20 -21.30 3.37
N VAL A 34 -4.42 -20.30 4.24
CA VAL A 34 -3.66 -19.06 4.18
C VAL A 34 -2.17 -19.42 4.23
N PRO A 35 -1.36 -19.08 3.24
CA PRO A 35 0.06 -19.44 3.24
C PRO A 35 0.82 -18.55 4.23
N TRP A 36 0.64 -18.80 5.51
CA TRP A 36 1.25 -18.01 6.59
C TRP A 36 2.75 -17.84 6.43
N ASN A 37 3.44 -18.88 5.95
CA ASN A 37 4.88 -18.82 5.69
C ASN A 37 5.22 -17.79 4.62
N THR A 38 4.46 -17.71 3.53
CA THR A 38 4.65 -16.72 2.46
C THR A 38 4.34 -15.32 2.95
N LEU A 39 3.25 -15.16 3.71
CA LEU A 39 2.89 -13.86 4.29
C LEU A 39 3.95 -13.37 5.28
N LEU A 40 4.38 -14.22 6.22
CA LEU A 40 5.42 -13.87 7.18
C LEU A 40 6.75 -13.55 6.48
N LEU A 41 7.13 -14.33 5.48
CA LEU A 41 8.33 -14.06 4.69
C LEU A 41 8.24 -12.74 3.94
N SER A 42 7.07 -12.43 3.36
CA SER A 42 6.83 -11.16 2.68
C SER A 42 6.94 -9.99 3.65
N VAL A 43 6.30 -10.05 4.82
CA VAL A 43 6.42 -9.03 5.86
C VAL A 43 7.86 -8.86 6.30
N LEU A 44 8.58 -9.95 6.51
CA LEU A 44 9.98 -9.91 6.91
C LEU A 44 10.83 -9.21 5.85
N LEU A 45 10.73 -9.64 4.58
CA LEU A 45 11.57 -9.15 3.49
C LEU A 45 11.19 -7.72 3.04
N TYR A 46 9.91 -7.40 2.98
CA TYR A 46 9.44 -6.12 2.40
C TYR A 46 9.17 -5.03 3.43
N ILE A 47 9.02 -5.38 4.71
CA ILE A 47 8.79 -4.39 5.77
C ILE A 47 9.94 -4.41 6.78
N VAL A 48 10.21 -5.54 7.44
CA VAL A 48 11.16 -5.58 8.56
C VAL A 48 12.59 -5.31 8.09
N VAL A 49 13.02 -5.93 7.00
CA VAL A 49 14.38 -5.74 6.45
C VAL A 49 14.61 -4.29 6.00
N PRO A 50 13.76 -3.66 5.17
CA PRO A 50 13.94 -2.26 4.79
C PRO A 50 13.90 -1.30 5.98
N VAL A 51 13.02 -1.50 6.96
CA VAL A 51 12.97 -0.69 8.17
C VAL A 51 14.26 -0.83 8.98
N ALA A 52 14.75 -2.06 9.18
CA ALA A 52 16.00 -2.30 9.89
C ALA A 52 17.18 -1.62 9.18
N ILE A 53 17.29 -1.78 7.86
CA ILE A 53 18.32 -1.10 7.05
C ILE A 53 18.21 0.41 7.19
N SER A 54 16.99 0.96 7.12
CA SER A 54 16.75 2.40 7.24
C SER A 54 17.17 2.95 8.61
N VAL A 55 16.85 2.22 9.69
CA VAL A 55 17.23 2.61 11.04
C VAL A 55 18.76 2.58 11.22
N VAL A 56 19.41 1.52 10.74
CA VAL A 56 20.88 1.37 10.81
C VAL A 56 21.55 2.48 9.99
N LEU A 57 21.11 2.68 8.74
CA LEU A 57 21.65 3.71 7.85
C LEU A 57 21.46 5.12 8.45
N ARG A 58 20.28 5.42 8.97
CA ARG A 58 20.01 6.69 9.63
C ARG A 58 20.94 6.92 10.81
N ARG A 59 21.11 5.93 11.69
CA ARG A 59 22.02 6.02 12.86
C ARG A 59 23.46 6.22 12.41
N TRP A 60 23.89 5.50 11.39
CA TRP A 60 25.25 5.60 10.85
C TRP A 60 25.53 6.97 10.21
N VAL A 61 24.57 7.51 9.43
CA VAL A 61 24.72 8.84 8.82
C VAL A 61 24.72 9.94 9.88
N LEU A 62 23.83 9.86 10.87
CA LEU A 62 23.78 10.82 11.98
C LEU A 62 25.07 10.82 12.82
N SER A 63 25.67 9.65 13.07
CA SER A 63 26.90 9.55 13.85
C SER A 63 28.13 10.11 13.12
N ARG A 64 28.13 10.13 11.78
CA ARG A 64 29.29 10.59 10.98
C ARG A 64 29.16 12.00 10.42
N GLY A 65 27.95 12.47 10.14
CA GLY A 65 27.77 13.72 9.43
C GLY A 65 26.58 14.58 9.88
N GLY A 66 25.92 14.16 10.95
CA GLY A 66 24.80 14.89 11.54
C GLY A 66 23.59 15.03 10.61
N GLU A 67 22.66 15.89 11.01
CA GLU A 67 21.39 16.13 10.33
C GLU A 67 21.56 16.63 8.88
N THR A 68 22.61 17.42 8.63
CA THR A 68 22.88 17.99 7.31
C THR A 68 23.20 16.92 6.26
N GLN A 69 23.97 15.90 6.63
CA GLN A 69 24.27 14.79 5.72
C GLN A 69 23.04 13.89 5.51
N LEU A 70 22.24 13.68 6.56
CA LEU A 70 21.00 12.94 6.43
C LEU A 70 20.04 13.63 5.45
N GLN A 71 19.89 14.95 5.55
CA GLN A 71 19.06 15.73 4.63
C GLN A 71 19.55 15.63 3.17
N LYS A 72 20.86 15.73 2.93
CA LYS A 72 21.45 15.54 1.60
C LYS A 72 21.19 14.14 1.03
N LEU A 73 21.28 13.10 1.87
CA LEU A 73 20.97 11.72 1.49
C LEU A 73 19.51 11.58 1.10
N LEU A 74 18.58 12.09 1.92
CA LEU A 74 17.15 12.06 1.64
C LEU A 74 16.78 12.79 0.36
N GLN A 75 17.40 13.95 0.10
CA GLN A 75 17.20 14.69 -1.15
C GLN A 75 17.65 13.90 -2.39
N ARG A 76 18.71 13.10 -2.28
CA ARG A 76 19.19 12.25 -3.38
C ARG A 76 18.34 11.00 -3.56
N LEU A 77 17.85 10.41 -2.46
CA LEU A 77 17.01 9.20 -2.49
C LEU A 77 15.58 9.50 -2.93
N GLY A 78 15.09 10.72 -2.73
CA GLY A 78 13.72 11.10 -3.12
C GLY A 78 13.41 10.83 -4.59
N PRO A 79 14.18 11.33 -5.55
CA PRO A 79 13.98 11.04 -6.98
C PRO A 79 14.11 9.56 -7.32
N ALA A 80 15.04 8.84 -6.69
CA ALA A 80 15.21 7.40 -6.89
C ALA A 80 13.99 6.61 -6.39
N SER A 81 13.43 6.99 -5.25
CA SER A 81 12.19 6.41 -4.72
C SER A 81 11.00 6.65 -5.66
N LEU A 82 10.85 7.87 -6.16
CA LEU A 82 9.81 8.20 -7.15
C LEU A 82 9.97 7.38 -8.43
N PHE A 83 11.21 7.29 -8.94
CA PHE A 83 11.49 6.47 -10.13
C PHE A 83 11.15 4.99 -9.89
N ALA A 84 11.54 4.43 -8.74
CA ALA A 84 11.23 3.05 -8.40
C ALA A 84 9.71 2.81 -8.31
N LEU A 85 8.96 3.75 -7.70
CA LEU A 85 7.49 3.70 -7.64
C LEU A 85 6.88 3.70 -9.05
N LEU A 86 7.30 4.63 -9.91
CA LEU A 86 6.81 4.70 -11.29
C LEU A 86 7.18 3.44 -12.10
N ALA A 87 8.39 2.91 -11.93
CA ALA A 87 8.80 1.66 -12.55
C ALA A 87 7.94 0.49 -12.10
N THR A 88 7.61 0.40 -10.81
CA THR A 88 6.70 -0.62 -10.28
C THR A 88 5.32 -0.52 -10.93
N LEU A 89 4.76 0.68 -11.05
CA LEU A 89 3.47 0.89 -11.73
C LEU A 89 3.53 0.45 -13.20
N VAL A 90 4.57 0.84 -13.93
CA VAL A 90 4.75 0.44 -15.35
C VAL A 90 4.84 -1.08 -15.47
N LEU A 91 5.57 -1.75 -14.60
CA LEU A 91 5.68 -3.20 -14.61
C LEU A 91 4.33 -3.87 -14.30
N LEU A 92 3.59 -3.40 -13.30
CA LEU A 92 2.27 -3.95 -12.96
C LEU A 92 1.28 -3.81 -14.11
N PHE A 93 1.17 -2.64 -14.70
CA PHE A 93 0.32 -2.43 -15.87
C PHE A 93 0.83 -3.21 -17.10
N GLY A 94 2.14 -3.34 -17.27
CA GLY A 94 2.74 -4.14 -18.33
C GLY A 94 2.38 -5.62 -18.24
N PHE A 95 2.41 -6.20 -17.05
CA PHE A 95 2.02 -7.61 -16.84
C PHE A 95 0.52 -7.84 -17.03
N GLN A 96 -0.32 -6.86 -16.72
CA GLN A 96 -1.78 -7.00 -16.78
C GLN A 96 -2.42 -6.32 -17.99
N GLY A 97 -1.63 -5.63 -18.81
CA GLY A 97 -2.14 -4.81 -19.92
C GLY A 97 -2.99 -5.59 -20.91
N GLN A 98 -2.64 -6.83 -21.23
CA GLN A 98 -3.43 -7.68 -22.11
C GLN A 98 -4.82 -7.99 -21.54
N GLN A 99 -4.92 -8.27 -20.24
CA GLN A 99 -6.20 -8.55 -19.58
C GLN A 99 -7.06 -7.29 -19.48
N ILE A 100 -6.45 -6.16 -19.19
CA ILE A 100 -7.13 -4.86 -19.14
C ILE A 100 -7.77 -4.54 -20.52
N LEU A 101 -7.01 -4.71 -21.59
CA LEU A 101 -7.51 -4.45 -22.96
C LEU A 101 -8.54 -5.47 -23.43
N ALA A 102 -8.42 -6.73 -22.98
CA ALA A 102 -9.35 -7.79 -23.39
C ALA A 102 -10.71 -7.73 -22.67
N GLN A 103 -10.79 -7.09 -21.50
CA GLN A 103 -12.00 -7.09 -20.67
C GLN A 103 -12.41 -5.68 -20.19
N PRO A 104 -12.64 -4.71 -21.07
CA PRO A 104 -12.93 -3.32 -20.69
C PRO A 104 -14.22 -3.18 -19.86
N ALA A 105 -15.23 -4.02 -20.10
CA ALA A 105 -16.47 -4.01 -19.34
C ALA A 105 -16.24 -4.43 -17.86
N VAL A 106 -15.37 -5.41 -17.62
CA VAL A 106 -15.01 -5.84 -16.26
C VAL A 106 -14.26 -4.72 -15.54
N ILE A 107 -13.34 -4.03 -16.22
CA ILE A 107 -12.63 -2.87 -15.67
C ILE A 107 -13.61 -1.77 -15.25
N LEU A 108 -14.59 -1.42 -16.09
CA LEU A 108 -15.60 -0.44 -15.73
C LEU A 108 -16.47 -0.87 -14.54
N MET A 109 -16.84 -2.15 -14.49
CA MET A 109 -17.58 -2.70 -13.35
C MET A 109 -16.78 -2.64 -12.04
N LEU A 110 -15.46 -2.84 -12.09
CA LEU A 110 -14.57 -2.75 -10.92
C LEU A 110 -14.28 -1.29 -10.54
N ALA A 111 -14.17 -0.40 -11.51
CA ALA A 111 -13.89 1.02 -11.27
C ALA A 111 -14.97 1.69 -10.41
N VAL A 112 -16.25 1.35 -10.61
CA VAL A 112 -17.36 1.98 -9.88
C VAL A 112 -17.25 1.76 -8.36
N PRO A 113 -17.18 0.52 -7.84
CA PRO A 113 -17.06 0.31 -6.40
C PRO A 113 -15.75 0.88 -5.84
N ILE A 114 -14.65 0.85 -6.59
CA ILE A 114 -13.36 1.42 -6.18
C ILE A 114 -13.48 2.94 -6.02
N LEU A 115 -14.08 3.64 -6.99
CA LEU A 115 -14.31 5.08 -6.89
C LEU A 115 -15.19 5.44 -5.69
N ILE A 116 -16.28 4.69 -5.48
CA ILE A 116 -17.14 4.89 -4.31
C ILE A 116 -16.34 4.72 -3.02
N GLN A 117 -15.54 3.66 -2.91
CA GLN A 117 -14.69 3.39 -1.75
C GLN A 117 -13.69 4.51 -1.50
N VAL A 118 -12.97 4.95 -2.55
CA VAL A 118 -11.95 6.02 -2.46
C VAL A 118 -12.57 7.31 -1.95
N TYR A 119 -13.65 7.78 -2.58
CA TYR A 119 -14.31 9.03 -2.17
C TYR A 119 -14.97 8.93 -0.80
N PHE A 120 -15.59 7.79 -0.48
CA PHE A 120 -16.19 7.55 0.83
C PHE A 120 -15.12 7.57 1.93
N ASN A 121 -14.04 6.84 1.77
CA ASN A 121 -12.96 6.76 2.76
C ASN A 121 -12.23 8.11 2.91
N ALA A 122 -11.95 8.80 1.80
CA ALA A 122 -11.36 10.14 1.85
C ALA A 122 -12.27 11.13 2.59
N GLY A 123 -13.55 11.13 2.24
CA GLY A 123 -14.55 12.01 2.86
C GLY A 123 -14.73 11.70 4.35
N LEU A 124 -14.86 10.43 4.71
CA LEU A 124 -14.98 9.99 6.08
C LEU A 124 -13.75 10.37 6.91
N ALA A 125 -12.55 10.08 6.40
CA ALA A 125 -11.30 10.42 7.07
C ALA A 125 -11.16 11.95 7.27
N TYR A 126 -11.50 12.74 6.24
CA TYR A 126 -11.48 14.20 6.35
C TYR A 126 -12.47 14.73 7.38
N VAL A 127 -13.73 14.30 7.31
CA VAL A 127 -14.80 14.73 8.22
C VAL A 127 -14.47 14.35 9.67
N LEU A 128 -14.01 13.13 9.91
CA LEU A 128 -13.61 12.69 11.25
C LEU A 128 -12.46 13.53 11.79
N ASN A 129 -11.40 13.75 11.00
CA ASN A 129 -10.29 14.60 11.42
C ASN A 129 -10.78 16.02 11.78
N ARG A 130 -11.66 16.61 10.97
CA ARG A 130 -12.22 17.94 11.24
C ARG A 130 -13.10 17.97 12.48
N ARG A 131 -13.88 16.92 12.72
CA ARG A 131 -14.69 16.77 13.94
C ARG A 131 -13.83 16.67 15.19
N PHE A 132 -12.66 16.03 15.11
CA PHE A 132 -11.67 15.98 16.19
C PHE A 132 -10.78 17.24 16.25
N ARG A 133 -11.14 18.32 15.54
CA ARG A 133 -10.43 19.60 15.51
C ARG A 133 -8.99 19.51 14.97
N VAL A 134 -8.70 18.51 14.17
CA VAL A 134 -7.40 18.40 13.48
C VAL A 134 -7.31 19.53 12.43
N PRO A 135 -6.21 20.29 12.36
CA PRO A 135 -6.03 21.36 11.39
C PRO A 135 -6.12 20.84 9.95
N HIS A 136 -6.62 21.68 9.03
CA HIS A 136 -6.79 21.31 7.62
C HIS A 136 -5.50 20.80 6.96
N CYS A 137 -4.34 21.41 7.27
CA CYS A 137 -3.02 21.02 6.77
C CYS A 137 -2.60 19.60 7.15
N VAL A 138 -3.24 18.99 8.16
CA VAL A 138 -3.05 17.59 8.56
C VAL A 138 -4.20 16.71 8.08
N ALA A 139 -5.43 17.22 8.16
CA ALA A 139 -6.63 16.49 7.75
C ALA A 139 -6.64 16.17 6.25
N GLY A 140 -6.14 17.07 5.39
CA GLY A 140 -6.03 16.84 3.95
C GLY A 140 -5.13 15.65 3.61
N PRO A 141 -3.85 15.69 3.98
CA PRO A 141 -2.95 14.53 3.77
C PRO A 141 -3.46 13.23 4.40
N SER A 142 -4.07 13.31 5.59
CA SER A 142 -4.69 12.15 6.26
C SER A 142 -5.85 11.55 5.45
N ALA A 143 -6.66 12.40 4.82
CA ALA A 143 -7.75 11.94 3.95
C ALA A 143 -7.23 11.22 2.70
N LEU A 144 -6.15 11.72 2.10
CA LEU A 144 -5.50 11.06 0.95
C LEU A 144 -4.95 9.67 1.33
N ILE A 145 -4.39 9.54 2.52
CA ILE A 145 -3.95 8.22 3.03
C ILE A 145 -5.15 7.30 3.30
N GLY A 146 -6.23 7.84 3.88
CA GLY A 146 -7.45 7.07 4.09
C GLY A 146 -8.12 6.59 2.80
N ALA A 147 -7.91 7.30 1.69
CA ALA A 147 -8.35 6.92 0.36
C ALA A 147 -7.42 5.90 -0.32
N SER A 148 -6.16 5.84 0.12
CA SER A 148 -5.14 4.95 -0.44
C SER A 148 -5.46 3.49 -0.13
N ASN A 149 -5.29 2.64 -1.13
CA ASN A 149 -5.38 1.20 -0.98
C ASN A 149 -3.96 0.63 -0.87
N PHE A 150 -3.79 -0.36 -0.01
CA PHE A 150 -2.54 -1.11 0.12
C PHE A 150 -2.46 -2.16 -1.00
N PHE A 151 -2.34 -1.69 -2.23
CA PHE A 151 -2.50 -2.52 -3.41
C PHE A 151 -1.36 -3.55 -3.57
N GLU A 152 -0.15 -3.25 -3.11
CA GLU A 152 1.00 -4.14 -3.22
C GLU A 152 0.77 -5.46 -2.49
N LEU A 153 0.22 -5.40 -1.27
CA LEU A 153 -0.13 -6.59 -0.51
C LEU A 153 -1.32 -7.31 -1.12
N ALA A 154 -2.32 -6.57 -1.61
CA ALA A 154 -3.47 -7.13 -2.28
C ALA A 154 -3.08 -7.89 -3.56
N VAL A 155 -2.22 -7.29 -4.40
CA VAL A 155 -1.67 -7.94 -5.60
C VAL A 155 -0.88 -9.20 -5.22
N ALA A 156 0.05 -9.09 -4.27
CA ALA A 156 0.86 -10.24 -3.84
C ALA A 156 0.00 -11.40 -3.33
N THR A 157 -1.03 -11.09 -2.55
CA THR A 157 -1.97 -12.09 -2.03
C THR A 157 -2.83 -12.67 -3.13
N ALA A 158 -3.40 -11.85 -4.00
CA ALA A 158 -4.24 -12.31 -5.11
C ALA A 158 -3.46 -13.20 -6.09
N VAL A 159 -2.23 -12.80 -6.43
CA VAL A 159 -1.34 -13.60 -7.28
C VAL A 159 -0.94 -14.91 -6.59
N GLY A 160 -0.63 -14.87 -5.31
CA GLY A 160 -0.24 -16.04 -4.53
C GLY A 160 -1.37 -17.06 -4.34
N LEU A 161 -2.61 -16.60 -4.18
CA LEU A 161 -3.77 -17.48 -3.95
C LEU A 161 -4.45 -17.93 -5.24
N PHE A 162 -4.55 -17.05 -6.23
CA PHE A 162 -5.38 -17.27 -7.42
C PHE A 162 -4.59 -17.31 -8.73
N GLY A 163 -3.29 -17.00 -8.69
CA GLY A 163 -2.42 -16.94 -9.86
C GLY A 163 -2.42 -15.57 -10.57
N VAL A 164 -1.38 -15.34 -11.38
CA VAL A 164 -1.11 -14.03 -12.05
C VAL A 164 -2.21 -13.64 -13.03
N HIS A 165 -2.85 -14.61 -13.68
CA HIS A 165 -3.88 -14.37 -14.69
C HIS A 165 -5.31 -14.41 -14.13
N SER A 166 -5.48 -14.38 -12.82
CA SER A 166 -6.80 -14.41 -12.19
C SER A 166 -7.51 -13.06 -12.26
N GLY A 167 -8.85 -13.10 -12.30
CA GLY A 167 -9.67 -11.90 -12.17
C GLY A 167 -9.44 -11.17 -10.84
N ALA A 168 -9.05 -11.90 -9.78
CA ALA A 168 -8.68 -11.32 -8.49
C ALA A 168 -7.40 -10.47 -8.59
N ALA A 169 -6.37 -10.96 -9.28
CA ALA A 169 -5.16 -10.19 -9.53
C ALA A 169 -5.45 -8.94 -10.38
N LEU A 170 -6.32 -9.07 -11.40
CA LEU A 170 -6.78 -7.93 -12.19
C LEU A 170 -7.49 -6.87 -11.33
N ALA A 171 -8.40 -7.30 -10.46
CA ALA A 171 -9.17 -6.40 -9.60
C ALA A 171 -8.32 -5.60 -8.60
N THR A 172 -7.13 -6.08 -8.27
CA THR A 172 -6.21 -5.35 -7.37
C THR A 172 -5.39 -4.27 -8.06
N VAL A 173 -5.33 -4.25 -9.40
CA VAL A 173 -4.53 -3.30 -10.19
C VAL A 173 -5.40 -2.21 -10.84
N VAL A 174 -6.71 -2.45 -10.96
CA VAL A 174 -7.69 -1.47 -11.44
C VAL A 174 -8.05 -0.49 -10.34
#